data_84c771facc06eec8ca0eda8273f2ddb3
#
_entry.id   84c771facc06eec8ca0eda8273f2ddb3
#
_cell.length_a   1.000
_cell.length_b   1.000
_cell.length_c   1.000
_cell.angle_alpha   90.00
_cell.angle_beta   90.00
_cell.angle_gamma   90.00
#
_symmetry.space_group_name_H-M   'P 1'
#
loop_
_entity.id
_entity.type
_entity.pdbx_description
1 polymer ?
#
loop_
_entity_poly.entity_id
_entity_poly.type
_entity_poly.pdbx_seq_one_letter_code
_entity_poly.pdbx_strand_id
1 'polypeptide(L)'
;IQMREGYVYNAQIIGVKKGQKGNPGELSGMIRYQSADCLGTIEENTDIGIYGKLDGNIAALPRGDYYNICYKQDIKQGPATIICGFTGEKKEYAIEIESLDYSGREANKGILFRVTDEQLLDMTGGIVQGMSGSPILQDGKIIGAVTHVFVSDSSMGYGIFIENMLEQ
;
A
#
# COMPACT_ATOMS: atom_id res chain seq x y z
N ILE A 1 18.15 8.94 -2.09
CA ILE A 1 19.15 7.90 -2.36
C ILE A 1 18.41 6.83 -3.12
N GLN A 2 18.68 6.70 -4.43
CA GLN A 2 18.19 5.55 -5.20
C GLN A 2 19.01 4.34 -4.81
N MET A 3 18.47 3.46 -3.99
CA MET A 3 19.03 2.14 -3.77
C MET A 3 18.74 1.28 -4.99
N ARG A 4 19.77 0.78 -5.65
CA ARG A 4 19.64 -0.06 -6.84
C ARG A 4 19.58 -1.56 -6.52
N GLU A 5 20.03 -1.93 -5.33
CA GLU A 5 20.10 -3.30 -4.86
C GLU A 5 19.73 -3.33 -3.38
N GLY A 6 19.11 -4.41 -2.92
CA GLY A 6 18.73 -4.58 -1.53
C GLY A 6 18.02 -5.91 -1.29
N TYR A 7 17.58 -6.09 -0.05
CA TYR A 7 16.86 -7.28 0.38
C TYR A 7 15.52 -6.90 0.96
N VAL A 8 14.53 -7.77 0.79
CA VAL A 8 13.21 -7.67 1.42
C VAL A 8 13.18 -8.60 2.62
N TYR A 9 12.82 -8.06 3.77
CA TYR A 9 12.71 -8.81 5.02
C TYR A 9 11.31 -8.76 5.57
N ASN A 10 10.95 -9.79 6.32
CA ASN A 10 9.74 -9.73 7.13
C ASN A 10 9.89 -8.65 8.22
N ALA A 11 8.84 -7.87 8.42
CA ALA A 11 8.78 -6.82 9.42
C ALA A 11 7.57 -6.99 10.31
N GLN A 12 7.75 -6.74 11.61
CA GLN A 12 6.67 -6.70 12.57
C GLN A 12 6.33 -5.25 12.92
N ILE A 13 5.08 -4.85 12.74
CA ILE A 13 4.62 -3.54 13.21
C ILE A 13 4.49 -3.58 14.73
N ILE A 14 5.15 -2.64 15.39
CA ILE A 14 5.21 -2.55 16.86
C ILE A 14 4.53 -1.29 17.42
N GLY A 15 4.14 -0.37 16.55
CA GLY A 15 3.46 0.85 16.96
C GLY A 15 2.91 1.65 15.79
N VAL A 16 1.97 2.53 16.11
CA VAL A 16 1.36 3.48 15.20
C VAL A 16 1.42 4.87 15.81
N LYS A 17 2.02 5.82 15.10
CA LYS A 17 1.92 7.23 15.42
C LYS A 17 0.79 7.83 14.60
N LYS A 18 -0.26 8.27 15.28
CA LYS A 18 -1.46 8.83 14.63
C LYS A 18 -1.11 10.09 13.85
N GLY A 19 -1.63 10.17 12.63
CA GLY A 19 -1.54 11.36 11.80
C GLY A 19 -2.36 12.52 12.35
N GLN A 20 -1.88 13.72 12.10
CA GLN A 20 -2.57 14.98 12.43
C GLN A 20 -2.42 15.95 11.27
N LYS A 21 -3.28 16.96 11.18
CA LYS A 21 -3.20 17.97 10.13
C LYS A 21 -1.80 18.60 10.08
N GLY A 22 -1.16 18.52 8.92
CA GLY A 22 0.20 19.02 8.69
C GLY A 22 1.33 18.10 9.15
N ASN A 23 1.00 16.94 9.76
CA ASN A 23 1.99 15.96 10.20
C ASN A 23 1.43 14.55 9.95
N PRO A 24 1.73 13.91 8.82
CA PRO A 24 1.32 12.55 8.56
C PRO A 24 1.87 11.63 9.64
N GLY A 25 1.05 10.67 10.09
CA GLY A 25 1.50 9.65 11.02
C GLY A 25 2.45 8.65 10.37
N GLU A 26 2.93 7.70 11.18
CA GLU A 26 3.85 6.66 10.72
C GLU A 26 3.62 5.32 11.42
N LEU A 27 3.90 4.22 10.74
CA LEU A 27 4.01 2.91 11.33
C LEU A 27 5.44 2.70 11.82
N SER A 28 5.59 2.25 13.06
CA SER A 28 6.88 1.84 13.60
C SER A 28 7.01 0.33 13.43
N GLY A 29 8.07 -0.11 12.75
CA GLY A 29 8.34 -1.52 12.50
C GLY A 29 9.66 -1.98 13.11
N MET A 30 9.73 -3.27 13.38
CA MET A 30 10.97 -3.96 13.75
C MET A 30 11.31 -4.99 12.68
N ILE A 31 12.53 -4.91 12.16
CA ILE A 31 13.06 -5.84 11.15
C ILE A 31 14.15 -6.69 11.81
N ARG A 32 14.07 -8.00 11.62
CA ARG A 32 15.15 -8.93 11.98
C ARG A 32 15.96 -9.25 10.73
N TYR A 33 17.23 -8.85 10.73
CA TYR A 33 18.15 -9.05 9.61
C TYR A 33 18.81 -10.44 9.66
N GLN A 34 18.01 -11.50 9.80
CA GLN A 34 18.49 -12.88 9.76
C GLN A 34 18.14 -13.50 8.40
N SER A 35 18.97 -14.42 7.92
CA SER A 35 18.74 -15.11 6.64
C SER A 35 17.37 -15.81 6.58
N ALA A 36 16.88 -16.30 7.72
CA ALA A 36 15.55 -16.93 7.82
C ALA A 36 14.39 -15.95 7.62
N ASP A 37 14.61 -14.66 7.87
CA ASP A 37 13.59 -13.60 7.72
C ASP A 37 13.71 -12.86 6.37
N CYS A 38 14.72 -13.21 5.55
CA CYS A 38 14.88 -12.66 4.20
C CYS A 38 13.87 -13.30 3.26
N LEU A 39 13.07 -12.47 2.59
CA LEU A 39 12.01 -12.87 1.67
C LEU A 39 12.46 -12.84 0.21
N GLY A 40 13.45 -12.00 -0.10
CA GLY A 40 13.90 -11.85 -1.47
C GLY A 40 14.84 -10.66 -1.68
N THR A 41 15.10 -10.40 -2.96
CA THR A 41 16.01 -9.36 -3.44
C THR A 41 15.27 -8.26 -4.18
N ILE A 42 15.74 -7.00 -4.02
CA ILE A 42 15.26 -5.85 -4.78
C ILE A 42 16.12 -5.75 -6.05
N GLU A 43 15.49 -5.72 -7.21
CA GLU A 43 16.14 -5.55 -8.51
C GLU A 43 16.03 -4.10 -9.01
N GLU A 44 14.88 -3.47 -8.75
CA GLU A 44 14.62 -2.08 -9.15
C GLU A 44 13.92 -1.29 -8.05
N ASN A 45 14.32 -0.03 -7.90
CA ASN A 45 13.66 0.95 -7.06
C ASN A 45 13.38 2.20 -7.92
N THR A 46 12.13 2.39 -8.24
CA THR A 46 11.64 3.43 -9.15
C THR A 46 10.72 4.41 -8.44
N ASP A 47 10.29 5.47 -9.12
CA ASP A 47 9.34 6.45 -8.58
C ASP A 47 7.92 5.87 -8.39
N ILE A 48 7.64 4.69 -8.98
CA ILE A 48 6.33 4.04 -8.90
C ILE A 48 6.32 2.81 -7.99
N GLY A 49 7.47 2.34 -7.53
CA GLY A 49 7.53 1.20 -6.61
C GLY A 49 8.88 0.50 -6.57
N ILE A 50 8.91 -0.53 -5.74
CA ILE A 50 10.06 -1.43 -5.58
C ILE A 50 9.70 -2.76 -6.24
N TYR A 51 10.58 -3.25 -7.09
CA TYR A 51 10.41 -4.51 -7.82
C TYR A 51 11.57 -5.44 -7.52
N GLY A 52 11.29 -6.74 -7.51
CA GLY A 52 12.31 -7.72 -7.18
C GLY A 52 11.79 -9.14 -7.19
N LYS A 53 12.61 -10.07 -6.70
CA LYS A 53 12.28 -11.49 -6.65
C LYS A 53 12.07 -11.96 -5.22
N LEU A 54 11.04 -12.76 -5.01
CA LEU A 54 10.84 -13.52 -3.79
C LEU A 54 11.60 -14.86 -3.92
N ASP A 55 12.89 -14.83 -3.66
CA ASP A 55 13.82 -15.96 -3.76
C ASP A 55 14.37 -16.42 -2.39
N GLY A 56 13.88 -15.78 -1.33
CA GLY A 56 14.22 -16.13 0.06
C GLY A 56 13.27 -17.14 0.69
N ASN A 57 13.05 -17.02 2.00
CA ASN A 57 12.16 -17.92 2.75
C ASN A 57 10.68 -17.55 2.56
N ILE A 58 10.14 -17.79 1.37
CA ILE A 58 8.73 -17.51 1.05
C ILE A 58 7.76 -18.37 1.86
N ALA A 59 8.20 -19.49 2.44
CA ALA A 59 7.39 -20.30 3.32
C ALA A 59 7.05 -19.58 4.64
N ALA A 60 7.79 -18.55 5.01
CA ALA A 60 7.52 -17.69 6.15
C ALA A 60 6.43 -16.63 5.87
N LEU A 61 6.06 -16.42 4.59
CA LEU A 61 4.96 -15.54 4.25
C LEU A 61 3.63 -16.19 4.63
N PRO A 62 2.70 -15.42 5.23
CA PRO A 62 1.32 -15.88 5.38
C PRO A 62 0.77 -16.27 4.02
N ARG A 63 0.06 -17.39 3.94
CA ARG A 63 -0.67 -17.73 2.71
C ARG A 63 -1.67 -16.62 2.43
N GLY A 64 -1.47 -15.95 1.31
CA GLY A 64 -2.38 -14.91 0.83
C GLY A 64 -3.58 -15.50 0.13
N ASP A 65 -4.66 -14.73 0.07
CA ASP A 65 -5.78 -15.04 -0.80
C ASP A 65 -5.43 -14.65 -2.23
N TYR A 66 -6.03 -15.33 -3.19
CA TYR A 66 -5.94 -14.94 -4.60
C TYR A 66 -7.04 -13.94 -4.91
N TYR A 67 -6.65 -12.83 -5.52
CA TYR A 67 -7.58 -11.79 -5.99
C TYR A 67 -7.46 -11.67 -7.51
N ASN A 68 -8.59 -11.54 -8.19
CA ASN A 68 -8.58 -11.11 -9.58
C ASN A 68 -8.14 -9.64 -9.67
N ILE A 69 -7.48 -9.27 -10.75
CA ILE A 69 -7.20 -7.87 -11.06
C ILE A 69 -8.39 -7.23 -11.76
N CYS A 70 -8.55 -5.92 -11.58
CA CYS A 70 -9.50 -5.10 -12.30
C CYS A 70 -8.74 -4.13 -13.21
N TYR A 71 -9.09 -4.09 -14.48
CA TYR A 71 -8.46 -3.18 -15.44
C TYR A 71 -8.95 -1.75 -15.24
N LYS A 72 -8.10 -0.76 -15.57
CA LYS A 72 -8.37 0.69 -15.38
C LYS A 72 -9.75 1.10 -15.88
N GLN A 73 -10.14 0.61 -17.05
CA GLN A 73 -11.42 0.94 -17.70
C GLN A 73 -12.66 0.49 -16.94
N ASP A 74 -12.51 -0.50 -16.04
CA ASP A 74 -13.61 -1.09 -15.27
C ASP A 74 -13.70 -0.50 -13.86
N ILE A 75 -12.69 0.29 -13.44
CA ILE A 75 -12.65 0.94 -12.13
C ILE A 75 -13.61 2.12 -12.12
N LYS A 76 -14.36 2.29 -11.03
CA LYS A 76 -15.36 3.34 -10.86
C LYS A 76 -15.07 4.20 -9.64
N GLN A 77 -15.52 5.44 -9.66
CA GLN A 77 -15.63 6.23 -8.44
C GLN A 77 -16.67 5.57 -7.51
N GLY A 78 -16.46 5.72 -6.21
CA GLY A 78 -17.35 5.16 -5.21
C GLY A 78 -16.65 4.21 -4.24
N PRO A 79 -17.41 3.34 -3.55
CA PRO A 79 -16.90 2.49 -2.49
C PRO A 79 -15.79 1.55 -2.95
N ALA A 80 -14.77 1.42 -2.10
CA ALA A 80 -13.65 0.50 -2.26
C ALA A 80 -13.07 0.18 -0.88
N THR A 81 -12.06 -0.67 -0.81
CA THR A 81 -11.35 -0.98 0.45
C THR A 81 -9.84 -0.96 0.26
N ILE A 82 -9.10 -0.76 1.35
CA ILE A 82 -7.66 -1.01 1.43
C ILE A 82 -7.40 -2.16 2.39
N ILE A 83 -6.42 -3.01 2.06
CA ILE A 83 -5.99 -4.09 2.94
C ILE A 83 -4.76 -3.65 3.71
N CYS A 84 -4.84 -3.67 5.04
CA CYS A 84 -3.71 -3.38 5.91
C CYS A 84 -3.55 -4.45 6.99
N GLY A 85 -2.30 -4.71 7.40
CA GLY A 85 -1.96 -5.70 8.42
C GLY A 85 -1.25 -5.12 9.65
N PHE A 86 -1.35 -3.81 9.88
CA PHE A 86 -0.60 -3.13 10.94
C PHE A 86 -1.07 -3.47 12.37
N THR A 87 -2.24 -4.10 12.52
CA THR A 87 -2.73 -4.62 13.81
C THR A 87 -2.25 -6.04 14.12
N GLY A 88 -1.45 -6.64 13.24
CA GLY A 88 -1.04 -8.05 13.31
C GLY A 88 -1.96 -8.99 12.54
N GLU A 89 -3.14 -8.53 12.15
CA GLU A 89 -4.08 -9.27 11.32
C GLU A 89 -4.40 -8.49 10.05
N LYS A 90 -4.52 -9.21 8.93
CA LYS A 90 -4.95 -8.66 7.65
C LYS A 90 -6.42 -8.24 7.76
N LYS A 91 -6.71 -6.97 7.50
CA LYS A 91 -8.05 -6.41 7.56
C LYS A 91 -8.31 -5.45 6.40
N GLU A 92 -9.54 -5.44 5.92
CA GLU A 92 -10.05 -4.47 4.96
C GLU A 92 -10.64 -3.26 5.69
N TYR A 93 -10.32 -2.05 5.19
CA TYR A 93 -10.82 -0.78 5.67
C TYR A 93 -11.49 -0.02 4.53
N ALA A 94 -12.66 0.54 4.79
CA ALA A 94 -13.44 1.24 3.80
C ALA A 94 -12.79 2.56 3.35
N ILE A 95 -12.82 2.78 2.05
CA ILE A 95 -12.44 4.03 1.39
C ILE A 95 -13.47 4.40 0.33
N GLU A 96 -13.43 5.64 -0.12
CA GLU A 96 -14.21 6.16 -1.24
C GLU A 96 -13.25 6.64 -2.34
N ILE A 97 -13.36 6.11 -3.55
CA ILE A 97 -12.62 6.61 -4.71
C ILE A 97 -13.28 7.89 -5.17
N GLU A 98 -12.57 9.02 -5.03
CA GLU A 98 -13.07 10.35 -5.39
C GLU A 98 -12.80 10.70 -6.86
N SER A 99 -11.64 10.31 -7.38
CA SER A 99 -11.32 10.51 -8.79
C SER A 99 -10.29 9.53 -9.33
N LEU A 100 -10.28 9.38 -10.65
CA LEU A 100 -9.37 8.51 -11.39
C LEU A 100 -8.68 9.33 -12.49
N ASP A 101 -7.35 9.35 -12.50
CA ASP A 101 -6.55 10.01 -13.54
C ASP A 101 -5.89 8.98 -14.46
N TYR A 102 -6.43 8.86 -15.65
CA TYR A 102 -5.93 7.96 -16.69
C TYR A 102 -4.86 8.61 -17.59
N SER A 103 -4.48 9.87 -17.34
CA SER A 103 -3.54 10.60 -18.20
C SER A 103 -2.12 10.01 -18.19
N GLY A 104 -1.77 9.26 -17.14
CA GLY A 104 -0.43 8.68 -16.97
C GLY A 104 0.67 9.68 -16.62
N ARG A 105 0.33 10.97 -16.41
CA ARG A 105 1.33 12.02 -16.08
C ARG A 105 2.05 11.74 -14.76
N GLU A 106 1.30 11.28 -13.78
CA GLU A 106 1.80 10.85 -12.47
C GLU A 106 1.27 9.44 -12.19
N ALA A 107 1.97 8.43 -12.71
CA ALA A 107 1.54 7.04 -12.65
C ALA A 107 1.22 6.55 -11.23
N ASN A 108 1.92 7.11 -10.24
CA ASN A 108 1.76 6.79 -8.82
C ASN A 108 0.62 7.58 -8.12
N LYS A 109 -0.18 8.35 -8.87
CA LYS A 109 -1.32 9.15 -8.38
C LYS A 109 -2.59 8.96 -9.21
N GLY A 110 -2.72 7.82 -9.88
CA GLY A 110 -3.86 7.52 -10.75
C GLY A 110 -5.20 7.36 -10.02
N ILE A 111 -5.18 6.98 -8.74
CA ILE A 111 -6.37 6.79 -7.90
C ILE A 111 -6.32 7.80 -6.76
N LEU A 112 -7.29 8.72 -6.71
CA LEU A 112 -7.49 9.60 -5.55
C LEU A 112 -8.60 9.01 -4.68
N PHE A 113 -8.35 8.83 -3.40
CA PHE A 113 -9.34 8.25 -2.49
C PHE A 113 -9.35 8.93 -1.12
N ARG A 114 -10.48 8.77 -0.43
CA ARG A 114 -10.69 9.18 0.96
C ARG A 114 -10.95 7.97 1.84
N VAL A 115 -10.32 7.92 3.01
CA VAL A 115 -10.63 6.95 4.06
C VAL A 115 -11.97 7.30 4.69
N THR A 116 -12.89 6.34 4.69
CA THR A 116 -14.23 6.46 5.29
C THR A 116 -14.41 5.52 6.49
N ASP A 117 -13.47 4.60 6.69
CA ASP A 117 -13.50 3.65 7.80
C ASP A 117 -13.22 4.36 9.14
N GLU A 118 -14.22 4.38 10.02
CA GLU A 118 -14.12 5.04 11.34
C GLU A 118 -13.01 4.41 12.19
N GLN A 119 -12.86 3.08 12.17
CA GLN A 119 -11.84 2.39 12.95
C GLN A 119 -10.42 2.77 12.49
N LEU A 120 -10.19 2.83 11.18
CA LEU A 120 -8.90 3.27 10.65
C LEU A 120 -8.61 4.73 11.03
N LEU A 121 -9.61 5.62 10.88
CA LEU A 121 -9.48 7.03 11.26
C LEU A 121 -9.19 7.20 12.75
N ASP A 122 -9.86 6.43 13.60
CA ASP A 122 -9.62 6.47 15.05
C ASP A 122 -8.23 5.97 15.44
N MET A 123 -7.73 4.93 14.79
CA MET A 123 -6.44 4.32 15.11
C MET A 123 -5.25 5.11 14.55
N THR A 124 -5.35 5.57 13.32
CA THR A 124 -4.22 6.13 12.56
C THR A 124 -4.41 7.58 12.15
N GLY A 125 -5.63 8.11 12.19
CA GLY A 125 -5.98 9.43 11.65
C GLY A 125 -6.07 9.44 10.13
N GLY A 126 -6.09 8.28 9.46
CA GLY A 126 -6.11 8.11 8.01
C GLY A 126 -4.92 7.32 7.49
N ILE A 127 -4.44 7.67 6.31
CA ILE A 127 -3.26 7.05 5.71
C ILE A 127 -2.01 7.57 6.42
N VAL A 128 -1.12 6.66 6.80
CA VAL A 128 0.14 6.99 7.48
C VAL A 128 1.33 6.41 6.72
N GLN A 129 2.52 6.95 6.96
CA GLN A 129 3.76 6.42 6.40
C GLN A 129 3.95 4.96 6.81
N GLY A 130 4.30 4.12 5.86
CA GLY A 130 4.38 2.67 6.01
C GLY A 130 3.18 1.91 5.45
N MET A 131 2.08 2.59 5.07
CA MET A 131 0.94 1.97 4.38
C MET A 131 1.12 1.89 2.86
N SER A 132 2.17 2.50 2.29
CA SER A 132 2.47 2.40 0.86
C SER A 132 2.63 0.94 0.45
N GLY A 133 2.02 0.56 -0.67
CA GLY A 133 1.93 -0.83 -1.13
C GLY A 133 0.70 -1.60 -0.60
N SER A 134 -0.09 -1.04 0.31
CA SER A 134 -1.35 -1.65 0.74
C SER A 134 -2.29 -1.81 -0.45
N PRO A 135 -2.80 -3.03 -0.74
CA PRO A 135 -3.70 -3.26 -1.86
C PRO A 135 -4.99 -2.46 -1.75
N ILE A 136 -5.44 -1.92 -2.88
CA ILE A 136 -6.77 -1.29 -3.02
C ILE A 136 -7.67 -2.25 -3.77
N LEU A 137 -8.86 -2.54 -3.22
CA LEU A 137 -9.83 -3.43 -3.81
C LEU A 137 -11.13 -2.69 -4.13
N GLN A 138 -11.74 -3.07 -5.25
CA GLN A 138 -13.11 -2.70 -5.59
C GLN A 138 -13.83 -3.96 -6.08
N ASP A 139 -15.02 -4.22 -5.56
CA ASP A 139 -15.82 -5.42 -5.89
C ASP A 139 -15.03 -6.74 -5.76
N GLY A 140 -14.15 -6.84 -4.75
CA GLY A 140 -13.31 -8.02 -4.48
C GLY A 140 -12.16 -8.23 -5.46
N LYS A 141 -11.85 -7.24 -6.31
CA LYS A 141 -10.72 -7.27 -7.26
C LYS A 141 -9.67 -6.24 -6.88
N ILE A 142 -8.39 -6.56 -7.09
CA ILE A 142 -7.30 -5.59 -6.91
C ILE A 142 -7.34 -4.60 -8.06
N ILE A 143 -7.45 -3.31 -7.71
CA ILE A 143 -7.40 -2.19 -8.65
C ILE A 143 -6.06 -1.46 -8.63
N GLY A 144 -5.30 -1.59 -7.54
CA GLY A 144 -4.03 -0.88 -7.35
C GLY A 144 -3.47 -1.02 -5.94
N ALA A 145 -2.60 -0.09 -5.58
CA ALA A 145 -2.00 -0.01 -4.25
C ALA A 145 -1.86 1.44 -3.80
N VAL A 146 -1.89 1.65 -2.48
CA VAL A 146 -1.64 2.95 -1.84
C VAL A 146 -0.21 3.41 -2.12
N THR A 147 -0.03 4.69 -2.45
CA THR A 147 1.28 5.29 -2.73
C THR A 147 1.59 6.48 -1.83
N HIS A 148 0.73 7.47 -1.77
CA HIS A 148 0.98 8.73 -1.06
C HIS A 148 -0.17 9.12 -0.15
N VAL A 149 0.15 9.88 0.89
CA VAL A 149 -0.80 10.54 1.77
C VAL A 149 -0.73 12.05 1.58
N PHE A 150 -1.83 12.75 1.75
CA PHE A 150 -1.83 14.21 1.79
C PHE A 150 -1.29 14.70 3.13
N VAL A 151 -0.29 15.57 3.10
CA VAL A 151 0.28 16.16 4.33
C VAL A 151 -0.74 17.03 5.06
N SER A 152 -1.61 17.72 4.33
CA SER A 152 -2.64 18.59 4.90
C SER A 152 -3.88 17.86 5.42
N ASP A 153 -4.13 16.63 4.92
CA ASP A 153 -5.31 15.83 5.27
C ASP A 153 -5.00 14.34 5.11
N SER A 154 -4.64 13.68 6.20
CA SER A 154 -4.29 12.26 6.21
C SER A 154 -5.46 11.33 5.88
N SER A 155 -6.70 11.82 5.88
CA SER A 155 -7.83 11.03 5.40
C SER A 155 -7.82 10.85 3.87
N MET A 156 -7.01 11.64 3.15
CA MET A 156 -6.86 11.58 1.70
C MET A 156 -5.58 10.87 1.30
N GLY A 157 -5.65 10.07 0.26
CA GLY A 157 -4.51 9.34 -0.28
C GLY A 157 -4.55 9.18 -1.79
N TYR A 158 -3.39 8.86 -2.35
CA TYR A 158 -3.26 8.42 -3.74
C TYR A 158 -2.92 6.94 -3.82
N GLY A 159 -3.30 6.34 -4.94
CA GLY A 159 -2.89 5.00 -5.33
C GLY A 159 -2.42 4.94 -6.79
N ILE A 160 -1.64 3.91 -7.06
CA ILE A 160 -1.24 3.50 -8.41
C ILE A 160 -2.19 2.42 -8.92
N PHE A 161 -2.50 2.43 -10.20
CA PHE A 161 -3.24 1.34 -10.83
C PHE A 161 -2.43 0.05 -10.87
N ILE A 162 -3.09 -1.09 -10.68
CA ILE A 162 -2.44 -2.40 -10.73
C ILE A 162 -1.76 -2.66 -12.08
N GLU A 163 -2.33 -2.22 -13.19
CA GLU A 163 -1.74 -2.36 -14.52
C GLU A 163 -0.37 -1.66 -14.59
N ASN A 164 -0.25 -0.44 -14.05
CA ASN A 164 1.03 0.28 -14.04
C ASN A 164 2.10 -0.45 -13.21
N MET A 165 1.70 -1.24 -12.20
CA MET A 165 2.64 -2.04 -11.41
C MET A 165 3.08 -3.31 -12.14
N LEU A 166 2.24 -3.86 -13.01
CA LEU A 166 2.52 -5.11 -13.74
C LEU A 166 3.28 -4.89 -15.05
N GLU A 167 3.38 -3.65 -15.53
CA GLU A 167 4.09 -3.27 -16.76
C GLU A 167 5.62 -3.08 -16.57
N GLN A 168 6.15 -3.34 -15.37
CA GLN A 168 7.57 -3.14 -15.02
C GLN A 168 8.40 -4.42 -15.21
#